data_ed82ca12ab800a40dac07b5219b2d66b
#
_entry.id   ed82ca12ab800a40dac07b5219b2d66b
#
_cell.length_a   1.000
_cell.length_b   1.000
_cell.length_c   1.000
_cell.angle_alpha   90.00
_cell.angle_beta   90.00
_cell.angle_gamma   90.00
#
_symmetry.space_group_name_H-M   'P 1'
#
loop_
_entity.id
_entity.type
_entity.pdbx_description
1 polymer ?
#
loop_
_entity_poly.entity_id
_entity_poly.type
_entity_poly.pdbx_seq_one_letter_code
_entity_poly.pdbx_strand_id
1 'polypeptide(L)'
;TVGEKSFSFIVVSPQFKTWPSGDDVDVVVNYFTSKLRIDPTRIYITGLSMGGGAAWDYAGKYASKIAAIAPVCGASSTTEAKAKIIANNKLPVWAFHNDGDDRVSVNHTLGYINMLNSMNITPKAKMTIYAAAGHDAWSKAYSLTYKENDMNVYEWMLQYHR
;
A
#
# COMPACT_ATOMS: atom_id res chain seq x y z
N THR A 1 13.35 13.86 1.51
CA THR A 1 14.61 13.50 0.84
C THR A 1 14.95 12.04 1.15
N VAL A 2 15.53 11.36 0.19
CA VAL A 2 16.12 10.04 0.40
C VAL A 2 17.56 10.12 -0.06
N GLY A 3 18.50 9.89 0.86
CA GLY A 3 19.89 10.28 0.67
C GLY A 3 19.97 11.79 0.45
N GLU A 4 20.75 12.23 -0.53
CA GLU A 4 20.91 13.65 -0.87
C GLU A 4 19.85 14.15 -1.89
N LYS A 5 18.98 13.27 -2.40
CA LYS A 5 17.97 13.60 -3.41
C LYS A 5 16.67 14.09 -2.76
N SER A 6 16.17 15.20 -3.26
CA SER A 6 14.83 15.73 -2.94
C SER A 6 13.82 15.17 -3.94
N PHE A 7 12.67 14.68 -3.43
CA PHE A 7 11.56 14.19 -4.24
C PHE A 7 10.31 14.99 -3.90
N SER A 8 9.48 15.23 -4.91
CA SER A 8 8.13 15.76 -4.76
C SER A 8 7.13 14.72 -5.27
N PHE A 9 6.09 14.44 -4.49
CA PHE A 9 5.00 13.59 -4.94
C PHE A 9 3.95 14.39 -5.71
N ILE A 10 3.45 13.81 -6.79
CA ILE A 10 2.13 14.15 -7.33
C ILE A 10 1.16 13.20 -6.64
N VAL A 11 0.24 13.75 -5.85
CA VAL A 11 -0.76 12.96 -5.12
C VAL A 11 -2.09 13.03 -5.86
N VAL A 12 -2.65 11.86 -6.17
CA VAL A 12 -3.96 11.72 -6.78
C VAL A 12 -4.89 11.02 -5.79
N SER A 13 -5.97 11.68 -5.42
CA SER A 13 -6.98 11.15 -4.49
C SER A 13 -8.32 11.02 -5.21
N PRO A 14 -8.57 9.90 -5.90
CA PRO A 14 -9.80 9.73 -6.66
C PRO A 14 -11.00 9.50 -5.74
N GLN A 15 -12.14 10.07 -6.12
CA GLN A 15 -13.42 9.79 -5.48
C GLN A 15 -14.19 8.78 -6.32
N PHE A 16 -14.43 7.59 -5.76
CA PHE A 16 -15.24 6.56 -6.40
C PHE A 16 -16.69 6.60 -5.90
N LYS A 17 -17.65 6.34 -6.79
CA LYS A 17 -19.08 6.28 -6.43
C LYS A 17 -19.46 5.01 -5.67
N THR A 18 -18.71 3.95 -5.89
CA THR A 18 -18.87 2.64 -5.27
C THR A 18 -17.52 2.11 -4.83
N TRP A 19 -17.47 0.96 -4.20
CA TRP A 19 -16.22 0.29 -3.85
C TRP A 19 -15.40 -0.01 -5.11
N PRO A 20 -14.19 0.56 -5.25
CA PRO A 20 -13.42 0.39 -6.48
C PRO A 20 -12.81 -1.01 -6.57
N SER A 21 -12.82 -1.55 -7.79
CA SER A 21 -12.03 -2.73 -8.15
C SER A 21 -10.58 -2.34 -8.47
N GLY A 22 -9.70 -3.33 -8.62
CA GLY A 22 -8.35 -3.08 -9.14
C GLY A 22 -8.35 -2.46 -10.54
N ASP A 23 -9.36 -2.76 -11.37
CA ASP A 23 -9.48 -2.19 -12.72
C ASP A 23 -9.87 -0.72 -12.68
N ASP A 24 -10.74 -0.31 -11.76
CA ASP A 24 -11.10 1.10 -11.57
C ASP A 24 -9.88 1.92 -11.15
N VAL A 25 -9.04 1.36 -10.28
CA VAL A 25 -7.78 2.01 -9.89
C VAL A 25 -6.81 2.06 -11.08
N ASP A 26 -6.75 1.01 -11.91
CA ASP A 26 -5.87 0.98 -13.09
C ASP A 26 -6.24 2.05 -14.13
N VAL A 27 -7.54 2.31 -14.32
CA VAL A 27 -8.01 3.42 -15.18
C VAL A 27 -7.48 4.76 -14.69
N VAL A 28 -7.53 5.00 -13.37
CA VAL A 28 -7.01 6.24 -12.77
C VAL A 28 -5.49 6.34 -12.95
N VAL A 29 -4.76 5.27 -12.66
CA VAL A 29 -3.29 5.23 -12.82
C VAL A 29 -2.91 5.52 -14.27
N ASN A 30 -3.51 4.83 -15.23
CA ASN A 30 -3.22 5.01 -16.67
C ASN A 30 -3.57 6.42 -17.15
N TYR A 31 -4.71 6.99 -16.70
CA TYR A 31 -5.10 8.35 -17.05
C TYR A 31 -4.04 9.36 -16.63
N PHE A 32 -3.67 9.37 -15.34
CA PHE A 32 -2.71 10.35 -14.84
C PHE A 32 -1.29 10.13 -15.35
N THR A 33 -0.89 8.87 -15.56
CA THR A 33 0.40 8.54 -16.19
C THR A 33 0.49 9.10 -17.62
N SER A 34 -0.64 9.13 -18.35
CA SER A 34 -0.69 9.69 -19.71
C SER A 34 -0.76 11.21 -19.78
N LYS A 35 -1.17 11.88 -18.68
CA LYS A 35 -1.44 13.33 -18.65
C LYS A 35 -0.40 14.16 -17.90
N LEU A 36 0.28 13.55 -16.94
CA LEU A 36 1.22 14.24 -16.08
C LEU A 36 2.66 13.77 -16.36
N ARG A 37 3.61 14.66 -16.13
CA ARG A 37 5.04 14.32 -16.22
C ARG A 37 5.46 13.64 -14.91
N ILE A 38 5.26 12.34 -14.84
CA ILE A 38 5.63 11.49 -13.71
C ILE A 38 6.71 10.49 -14.10
N ASP A 39 7.45 10.02 -13.12
CA ASP A 39 8.36 8.89 -13.27
C ASP A 39 7.54 7.58 -13.21
N PRO A 40 7.38 6.84 -14.32
CA PRO A 40 6.58 5.62 -14.35
C PRO A 40 7.20 4.49 -13.52
N THR A 41 8.47 4.61 -13.16
CA THR A 41 9.14 3.63 -12.29
C THR A 41 8.84 3.87 -10.80
N ARG A 42 8.20 5.00 -10.44
CA ARG A 42 7.95 5.44 -9.07
C ARG A 42 6.48 5.70 -8.81
N ILE A 43 5.63 4.74 -9.16
CA ILE A 43 4.20 4.76 -8.86
C ILE A 43 3.97 3.96 -7.58
N TYR A 44 3.33 4.59 -6.61
CA TYR A 44 3.01 4.00 -5.31
C TYR A 44 1.53 4.04 -5.08
N ILE A 45 0.97 2.98 -4.49
CA ILE A 45 -0.45 2.94 -4.14
C ILE A 45 -0.58 2.85 -2.62
N THR A 46 -1.36 3.75 -2.08
CA THR A 46 -1.74 3.75 -0.66
C THR A 46 -3.21 4.12 -0.53
N GLY A 47 -3.80 3.84 0.60
CA GLY A 47 -5.18 4.19 0.91
C GLY A 47 -5.56 3.64 2.26
N LEU A 48 -6.60 4.23 2.85
CA LEU A 48 -7.14 3.80 4.15
C LEU A 48 -8.47 3.10 3.97
N SER A 49 -8.81 2.17 4.86
CA SER A 49 -10.10 1.48 4.89
C SER A 49 -10.47 0.88 3.52
N MET A 50 -11.52 1.34 2.88
CA MET A 50 -11.89 0.99 1.49
C MET A 50 -10.71 1.23 0.52
N GLY A 51 -10.01 2.36 0.63
CA GLY A 51 -8.85 2.67 -0.19
C GLY A 51 -7.66 1.74 0.08
N GLY A 52 -7.49 1.30 1.32
CA GLY A 52 -6.51 0.27 1.69
C GLY A 52 -6.87 -1.09 1.09
N GLY A 53 -8.16 -1.43 1.04
CA GLY A 53 -8.68 -2.60 0.33
C GLY A 53 -8.40 -2.52 -1.17
N ALA A 54 -8.68 -1.36 -1.78
CA ALA A 54 -8.39 -1.10 -3.19
C ALA A 54 -6.89 -1.20 -3.51
N ALA A 55 -6.01 -0.77 -2.59
CA ALA A 55 -4.57 -0.92 -2.76
C ALA A 55 -4.14 -2.40 -2.81
N TRP A 56 -4.70 -3.25 -1.93
CA TRP A 56 -4.49 -4.69 -1.96
C TRP A 56 -5.01 -5.34 -3.25
N ASP A 57 -6.24 -4.97 -3.67
CA ASP A 57 -6.90 -5.53 -4.85
C ASP A 57 -6.16 -5.10 -6.14
N TYR A 58 -5.71 -3.86 -6.20
CA TYR A 58 -4.86 -3.39 -7.30
C TYR A 58 -3.53 -4.14 -7.37
N ALA A 59 -2.83 -4.25 -6.25
CA ALA A 59 -1.57 -4.99 -6.19
C ALA A 59 -1.75 -6.49 -6.53
N GLY A 60 -2.86 -7.09 -6.11
CA GLY A 60 -3.21 -8.47 -6.43
C GLY A 60 -3.52 -8.73 -7.92
N LYS A 61 -3.53 -7.68 -8.77
CA LYS A 61 -3.75 -7.80 -10.21
C LYS A 61 -2.66 -7.12 -11.04
N TYR A 62 -2.20 -5.95 -10.60
CA TYR A 62 -1.33 -5.07 -11.35
C TYR A 62 0.02 -4.78 -10.67
N ALA A 63 0.50 -5.69 -9.83
CA ALA A 63 1.75 -5.53 -9.08
C ALA A 63 2.94 -5.11 -9.96
N SER A 64 2.97 -5.52 -11.24
CA SER A 64 4.03 -5.16 -12.17
C SER A 64 4.07 -3.68 -12.56
N LYS A 65 3.02 -2.91 -12.29
CA LYS A 65 2.93 -1.49 -12.67
C LYS A 65 3.39 -0.53 -11.58
N ILE A 66 3.64 -1.00 -10.37
CA ILE A 66 3.87 -0.14 -9.19
C ILE A 66 5.13 -0.53 -8.41
N ALA A 67 5.76 0.45 -7.80
CA ALA A 67 7.01 0.29 -7.07
C ALA A 67 6.84 -0.18 -5.62
N ALA A 68 5.76 0.20 -4.95
CA ALA A 68 5.41 -0.27 -3.61
C ALA A 68 3.94 0.01 -3.28
N ILE A 69 3.41 -0.68 -2.26
CA ILE A 69 2.11 -0.38 -1.67
C ILE A 69 2.20 -0.16 -0.16
N ALA A 70 1.34 0.74 0.34
CA ALA A 70 1.20 1.02 1.76
C ALA A 70 -0.29 1.01 2.18
N PRO A 71 -0.95 -0.16 2.29
CA PRO A 71 -2.35 -0.24 2.70
C PRO A 71 -2.51 0.07 4.20
N VAL A 72 -3.50 0.90 4.55
CA VAL A 72 -3.81 1.25 5.94
C VAL A 72 -5.21 0.75 6.28
N CYS A 73 -5.34 -0.09 7.31
CA CYS A 73 -6.58 -0.75 7.74
C CYS A 73 -7.43 -1.24 6.56
N GLY A 74 -6.78 -1.88 5.58
CA GLY A 74 -7.36 -2.21 4.29
C GLY A 74 -8.34 -3.36 4.35
N ALA A 75 -9.57 -3.13 3.91
CA ALA A 75 -10.63 -4.13 3.88
C ALA A 75 -10.60 -4.91 2.54
N SER A 76 -9.73 -5.88 2.44
CA SER A 76 -9.66 -6.82 1.31
C SER A 76 -9.37 -8.22 1.81
N SER A 77 -10.12 -9.19 1.31
CA SER A 77 -9.88 -10.59 1.63
C SER A 77 -8.60 -11.09 0.97
N THR A 78 -7.74 -11.67 1.77
CA THR A 78 -6.53 -12.34 1.30
C THR A 78 -6.89 -13.58 0.50
N THR A 79 -6.31 -13.71 -0.69
CA THR A 79 -6.38 -14.94 -1.48
C THR A 79 -4.98 -15.33 -1.95
N GLU A 80 -4.76 -16.62 -2.12
CA GLU A 80 -3.48 -17.12 -2.62
C GLU A 80 -3.14 -16.57 -4.01
N ALA A 81 -4.15 -16.38 -4.87
CA ALA A 81 -3.98 -15.82 -6.20
C ALA A 81 -3.41 -14.39 -6.15
N LYS A 82 -4.01 -13.50 -5.33
CA LYS A 82 -3.51 -12.14 -5.15
C LYS A 82 -2.10 -12.13 -4.54
N ALA A 83 -1.88 -12.94 -3.49
CA ALA A 83 -0.58 -13.03 -2.85
C ALA A 83 0.51 -13.52 -3.81
N LYS A 84 0.23 -14.52 -4.66
CA LYS A 84 1.17 -14.99 -5.69
C LYS A 84 1.54 -13.90 -6.70
N ILE A 85 0.59 -13.07 -7.13
CA ILE A 85 0.88 -11.96 -8.05
C ILE A 85 1.81 -10.94 -7.38
N ILE A 86 1.53 -10.56 -6.14
CA ILE A 86 2.37 -9.63 -5.36
C ILE A 86 3.77 -10.23 -5.17
N ALA A 87 3.85 -11.49 -4.76
CA ALA A 87 5.11 -12.19 -4.48
C ALA A 87 5.97 -12.37 -5.74
N ASN A 88 5.39 -12.83 -6.85
CA ASN A 88 6.09 -13.04 -8.11
C ASN A 88 6.68 -11.74 -8.68
N ASN A 89 6.03 -10.61 -8.39
CA ASN A 89 6.52 -9.30 -8.76
C ASN A 89 7.47 -8.69 -7.73
N LYS A 90 7.77 -9.40 -6.63
CA LYS A 90 8.63 -8.90 -5.54
C LYS A 90 8.22 -7.51 -5.06
N LEU A 91 6.89 -7.24 -5.05
CA LEU A 91 6.37 -5.92 -4.72
C LEU A 91 6.59 -5.61 -3.24
N PRO A 92 7.28 -4.51 -2.89
CA PRO A 92 7.42 -4.05 -1.52
C PRO A 92 6.08 -3.68 -0.91
N VAL A 93 5.84 -4.16 0.31
CA VAL A 93 4.61 -3.93 1.07
C VAL A 93 4.93 -3.46 2.48
N TRP A 94 4.30 -2.38 2.90
CA TRP A 94 4.25 -1.97 4.30
C TRP A 94 2.83 -1.64 4.71
N ALA A 95 2.17 -2.54 5.42
CA ALA A 95 0.79 -2.38 5.85
C ALA A 95 0.69 -1.86 7.28
N PHE A 96 -0.38 -1.10 7.56
CA PHE A 96 -0.63 -0.51 8.88
C PHE A 96 -2.05 -0.87 9.35
N HIS A 97 -2.22 -1.16 10.65
CA HIS A 97 -3.52 -1.47 11.23
C HIS A 97 -3.51 -1.23 12.74
N ASN A 98 -4.68 -0.96 13.33
CA ASN A 98 -4.87 -1.04 14.78
C ASN A 98 -5.29 -2.46 15.16
N ASP A 99 -4.78 -3.00 16.27
CA ASP A 99 -5.18 -4.32 16.77
C ASP A 99 -6.64 -4.37 17.25
N GLY A 100 -7.14 -3.26 17.78
CA GLY A 100 -8.52 -3.09 18.24
C GLY A 100 -9.42 -2.37 17.21
N ASP A 101 -9.18 -2.54 15.91
CA ASP A 101 -10.04 -1.99 14.86
C ASP A 101 -11.42 -2.66 14.87
N ASP A 102 -12.47 -1.85 15.08
CA ASP A 102 -13.86 -2.27 15.21
C ASP A 102 -14.66 -2.23 13.90
N ARG A 103 -14.05 -1.80 12.80
CA ARG A 103 -14.67 -1.68 11.46
C ARG A 103 -14.10 -2.66 10.48
N VAL A 104 -12.77 -2.80 10.46
CA VAL A 104 -12.05 -3.71 9.57
C VAL A 104 -11.14 -4.57 10.41
N SER A 105 -11.39 -5.87 10.42
CA SER A 105 -10.57 -6.79 11.20
C SER A 105 -9.09 -6.71 10.80
N VAL A 106 -8.21 -6.59 11.79
CA VAL A 106 -6.75 -6.67 11.62
C VAL A 106 -6.31 -7.95 10.90
N ASN A 107 -7.13 -9.00 10.94
CA ASN A 107 -6.87 -10.27 10.26
C ASN A 107 -6.73 -10.12 8.73
N HIS A 108 -7.32 -9.09 8.12
CA HIS A 108 -7.07 -8.80 6.70
C HIS A 108 -5.59 -8.49 6.46
N THR A 109 -5.00 -7.60 7.26
CA THR A 109 -3.57 -7.28 7.17
C THR A 109 -2.69 -8.48 7.54
N LEU A 110 -2.97 -9.14 8.68
CA LEU A 110 -2.21 -10.31 9.11
C LEU A 110 -2.22 -11.42 8.06
N GLY A 111 -3.37 -11.69 7.44
CA GLY A 111 -3.52 -12.70 6.40
C GLY A 111 -2.60 -12.43 5.19
N TYR A 112 -2.61 -11.20 4.66
CA TYR A 112 -1.73 -10.84 3.55
C TYR A 112 -0.25 -10.96 3.91
N ILE A 113 0.17 -10.37 5.03
CA ILE A 113 1.58 -10.33 5.42
C ILE A 113 2.12 -11.74 5.71
N ASN A 114 1.35 -12.57 6.44
CA ASN A 114 1.75 -13.93 6.75
C ASN A 114 1.86 -14.77 5.46
N MET A 115 0.87 -14.67 4.57
CA MET A 115 0.88 -15.41 3.30
C MET A 115 2.04 -14.97 2.41
N LEU A 116 2.29 -13.67 2.23
CA LEU A 116 3.40 -13.16 1.46
C LEU A 116 4.74 -13.64 2.02
N ASN A 117 4.92 -13.55 3.34
CA ASN A 117 6.18 -13.93 3.97
C ASN A 117 6.41 -15.45 3.98
N SER A 118 5.35 -16.28 3.91
CA SER A 118 5.47 -17.74 3.73
C SER A 118 5.97 -18.12 2.32
N MET A 119 5.79 -17.24 1.33
CA MET A 119 6.28 -17.42 -0.04
C MET A 119 7.75 -16.99 -0.21
N ASN A 120 8.46 -16.68 0.89
CA ASN A 120 9.89 -16.29 0.89
C ASN A 120 10.23 -15.12 -0.04
N ILE A 121 9.33 -14.13 -0.14
CA ILE A 121 9.54 -12.92 -0.94
C ILE A 121 10.71 -12.07 -0.41
N THR A 122 11.32 -11.32 -1.33
CA THR A 122 12.34 -10.31 -1.01
C THR A 122 12.00 -9.03 -1.78
N PRO A 123 11.86 -7.87 -1.09
CA PRO A 123 11.95 -7.70 0.37
C PRO A 123 10.79 -8.38 1.11
N LYS A 124 10.98 -8.72 2.39
CA LYS A 124 9.89 -9.23 3.24
C LYS A 124 8.78 -8.19 3.36
N ALA A 125 7.52 -8.64 3.27
CA ALA A 125 6.38 -7.79 3.52
C ALA A 125 6.37 -7.34 4.98
N LYS A 126 6.23 -6.02 5.19
CA LYS A 126 6.26 -5.38 6.50
C LYS A 126 4.86 -5.02 6.96
N MET A 127 4.61 -5.09 8.26
CA MET A 127 3.42 -4.52 8.89
C MET A 127 3.78 -3.78 10.17
N THR A 128 2.99 -2.77 10.47
CA THR A 128 2.99 -2.09 11.77
C THR A 128 1.59 -2.19 12.35
N ILE A 129 1.47 -2.91 13.45
CA ILE A 129 0.23 -3.04 14.20
C ILE A 129 0.31 -2.13 15.41
N TYR A 130 -0.60 -1.16 15.47
CA TYR A 130 -0.68 -0.25 16.61
C TYR A 130 -1.55 -0.86 17.71
N ALA A 131 -1.06 -0.82 18.94
CA ALA A 131 -1.85 -1.17 20.13
C ALA A 131 -2.86 -0.04 20.41
N ALA A 132 -3.94 0.00 19.63
CA ALA A 132 -4.94 1.06 19.66
C ALA A 132 -6.32 0.53 19.27
N ALA A 133 -7.35 1.04 19.96
CA ALA A 133 -8.74 0.78 19.61
C ALA A 133 -9.19 1.67 18.44
N GLY A 134 -10.25 1.22 17.75
CA GLY A 134 -10.90 1.96 16.67
C GLY A 134 -10.18 1.90 15.35
N HIS A 135 -10.79 2.53 14.33
CA HIS A 135 -10.43 2.35 12.93
C HIS A 135 -9.31 3.29 12.44
N ASP A 136 -9.03 4.39 13.18
CA ASP A 136 -8.05 5.39 12.73
C ASP A 136 -6.60 4.95 12.94
N ALA A 137 -6.09 4.12 12.04
CA ALA A 137 -4.66 3.83 11.93
C ALA A 137 -3.93 4.85 11.02
N TRP A 138 -4.66 5.59 10.18
CA TRP A 138 -4.07 6.45 9.14
C TRP A 138 -3.49 7.75 9.67
N SER A 139 -4.06 8.33 10.72
CA SER A 139 -3.50 9.55 11.33
C SER A 139 -2.06 9.34 11.78
N LYS A 140 -1.74 8.15 12.25
CA LYS A 140 -0.37 7.78 12.63
C LYS A 140 0.46 7.31 11.44
N ALA A 141 -0.09 6.44 10.59
CA ALA A 141 0.62 5.88 9.43
C ALA A 141 1.10 6.96 8.45
N TYR A 142 0.28 7.99 8.22
CA TYR A 142 0.61 9.10 7.31
C TYR A 142 1.29 10.28 7.98
N SER A 143 1.58 10.21 9.28
CA SER A 143 2.31 11.27 9.97
C SER A 143 3.73 11.38 9.46
N LEU A 144 4.18 12.60 9.14
CA LEU A 144 5.56 12.87 8.75
C LEU A 144 6.55 12.70 9.92
N THR A 145 6.04 12.80 11.15
CA THR A 145 6.85 12.67 12.38
C THR A 145 6.89 11.25 12.92
N TYR A 146 5.93 10.39 12.52
CA TYR A 146 5.99 8.99 12.90
C TYR A 146 6.99 8.24 12.03
N LYS A 147 8.01 7.69 12.65
CA LYS A 147 9.06 6.93 11.98
C LYS A 147 9.22 5.54 12.61
N GLU A 148 9.52 4.58 11.78
CA GLU A 148 9.91 3.23 12.16
C GLU A 148 11.17 2.85 11.38
N ASN A 149 12.24 2.48 12.10
CA ASN A 149 13.58 2.34 11.54
C ASN A 149 14.03 3.62 10.77
N ASP A 150 13.84 4.77 11.42
CA ASP A 150 14.20 6.11 10.93
C ASP A 150 13.49 6.59 9.67
N MET A 151 12.47 5.87 9.20
CA MET A 151 11.69 6.23 8.02
C MET A 151 10.20 6.35 8.32
N ASN A 152 9.56 7.39 7.80
CA ASN A 152 8.11 7.43 7.64
C ASN A 152 7.70 6.67 6.37
N VAL A 153 6.38 6.50 6.15
CA VAL A 153 5.87 5.74 5.00
C VAL A 153 6.30 6.31 3.65
N TYR A 154 6.44 7.62 3.54
CA TYR A 154 6.84 8.29 2.30
C TYR A 154 8.32 8.07 2.00
N GLU A 155 9.18 8.21 3.02
CA GLU A 155 10.61 7.93 2.92
C GLU A 155 10.85 6.46 2.58
N TRP A 156 10.05 5.55 3.16
CA TRP A 156 10.11 4.14 2.84
C TRP A 156 9.70 3.84 1.39
N MET A 157 8.58 4.39 0.90
CA MET A 157 8.16 4.19 -0.49
C MET A 157 9.24 4.63 -1.47
N LEU A 158 9.91 5.75 -1.21
CA LEU A 158 10.96 6.29 -2.08
C LEU A 158 12.23 5.42 -2.18
N GLN A 159 12.39 4.40 -1.32
CA GLN A 159 13.48 3.41 -1.47
C GLN A 159 13.29 2.52 -2.70
N TYR A 160 12.08 2.44 -3.24
CA TYR A 160 11.72 1.51 -4.29
C TYR A 160 11.41 2.19 -5.61
N HIS A 161 11.84 1.54 -6.67
CA HIS A 161 11.50 1.86 -8.05
C HIS A 161 11.41 0.56 -8.86
N ARG A 162 10.73 0.61 -9.98
CA ARG A 162 10.62 -0.50 -10.94
C ARG A 162 11.71 -0.43 -12.00
#